data_9b682439268fad73257bd07c10b07876
#
_entry.id   9b682439268fad73257bd07c10b07876
#
_cell.length_a   1.000
_cell.length_b   1.000
_cell.length_c   1.000
_cell.angle_alpha   90.00
_cell.angle_beta   90.00
_cell.angle_gamma   90.00
#
_symmetry.space_group_name_H-M   'P 1'
#
loop_
_entity.id
_entity.type
_entity.pdbx_description
1 polymer ?
#
loop_
_entity_poly.entity_id
_entity_poly.type
_entity_poly.pdbx_seq_one_letter_code
_entity_poly.pdbx_strand_id
1 'polypeptide(L)'
;MPLRRLALLTLSIALPGCTGARGDDYRVAVIKFQQETCTFCPGGDAPTEDWTRLGPLLVADQVLTEGGGYIDGFVEQAEDYADMELIGLTSPDNLFGGSSRSWSTQESFEVFLSGMLADLEEALPVDGVYLALHGALAVRGVPRPEAEIARRFREVVGPDVPIAGTFDLHGNEDEQFLEHADFAFVTKRFPHYDDGLQGARAARALHRTMTGTYRSTTATLKPGIITPTVLQWTGAAPASEIMERARRWEVRETDVFVSVLFGFPWSDVPDVGATVHVMTNDDQALADAIADDMNDYMWRVREPFANGGFSRPD
;
A
#
# COMPACT_ATOMS: atom_id res chain seq x y z
N MET A 1 -9.57 44.00 68.64
CA MET A 1 -8.80 43.41 67.54
C MET A 1 -9.60 42.26 66.95
N PRO A 2 -10.13 42.40 65.76
CA PRO A 2 -10.91 41.29 65.16
C PRO A 2 -9.99 40.42 64.30
N LEU A 3 -10.10 39.11 64.46
CA LEU A 3 -9.45 38.08 63.65
C LEU A 3 -10.04 38.04 62.22
N ARG A 4 -9.18 38.26 61.21
CA ARG A 4 -9.50 38.06 59.82
C ARG A 4 -9.48 36.57 59.49
N ARG A 5 -10.63 36.04 59.08
CA ARG A 5 -10.76 34.69 58.49
C ARG A 5 -10.21 34.74 57.05
N LEU A 6 -9.20 33.95 56.80
CA LEU A 6 -8.67 33.67 55.48
C LEU A 6 -9.60 32.63 54.80
N ALA A 7 -10.25 33.03 53.72
CA ALA A 7 -11.01 32.08 52.87
C ALA A 7 -10.04 31.41 51.89
N LEU A 8 -9.85 30.09 52.03
CA LEU A 8 -9.17 29.30 50.97
C LEU A 8 -10.15 29.14 49.81
N LEU A 9 -9.81 29.72 48.65
CA LEU A 9 -10.42 29.35 47.38
C LEU A 9 -9.77 28.05 46.91
N THR A 10 -10.54 26.97 46.91
CA THR A 10 -10.20 25.72 46.24
C THR A 10 -10.51 25.88 44.76
N LEU A 11 -9.47 25.99 43.94
CA LEU A 11 -9.58 25.94 42.49
C LEU A 11 -9.76 24.45 42.05
N SER A 12 -10.98 24.08 41.74
CA SER A 12 -11.26 22.77 41.13
C SER A 12 -10.82 22.83 39.67
N ILE A 13 -9.69 22.23 39.36
CA ILE A 13 -9.29 21.94 37.98
C ILE A 13 -10.14 20.74 37.53
N ALA A 14 -11.14 20.99 36.72
CA ALA A 14 -11.82 19.94 35.97
C ALA A 14 -10.83 19.41 34.92
N LEU A 15 -10.30 18.21 35.16
CA LEU A 15 -9.64 17.44 34.11
C LEU A 15 -10.71 17.12 33.04
N PRO A 16 -10.42 17.30 31.74
CA PRO A 16 -11.31 16.81 30.72
C PRO A 16 -11.46 15.31 30.93
N GLY A 17 -12.70 14.87 31.12
CA GLY A 17 -13.03 13.49 31.31
C GLY A 17 -12.50 12.67 30.13
N CYS A 18 -11.79 11.60 30.42
CA CYS A 18 -11.64 10.49 29.49
C CYS A 18 -13.07 10.13 29.04
N THR A 19 -13.41 10.48 27.81
CA THR A 19 -14.59 9.92 27.14
C THR A 19 -14.42 8.42 27.17
N GLY A 20 -15.44 7.74 27.69
CA GLY A 20 -15.40 6.31 27.93
C GLY A 20 -14.94 5.54 26.71
N ALA A 21 -14.22 4.44 26.99
CA ALA A 21 -13.90 3.45 25.98
C ALA A 21 -15.16 3.16 25.16
N ARG A 22 -15.10 3.45 23.85
CA ARG A 22 -16.03 2.85 22.91
C ARG A 22 -15.80 1.35 23.03
N GLY A 23 -16.80 0.60 23.36
CA GLY A 23 -16.79 -0.85 23.26
C GLY A 23 -17.17 -1.22 21.83
N ASP A 24 -16.54 -0.59 20.86
CA ASP A 24 -16.87 -0.76 19.47
C ASP A 24 -15.61 -1.25 18.77
N ASP A 25 -15.77 -2.26 17.93
CA ASP A 25 -14.73 -2.83 17.10
C ASP A 25 -14.13 -1.75 16.15
N TYR A 26 -12.85 -1.82 15.88
CA TYR A 26 -12.19 -0.98 14.86
C TYR A 26 -12.72 -1.35 13.49
N ARG A 27 -13.32 -0.41 12.79
CA ARG A 27 -13.93 -0.60 11.48
C ARG A 27 -12.93 -0.30 10.38
N VAL A 28 -12.60 -1.29 9.55
CA VAL A 28 -11.60 -1.16 8.49
C VAL A 28 -12.24 -1.37 7.13
N ALA A 29 -12.20 -0.34 6.28
CA ALA A 29 -12.64 -0.41 4.90
C ALA A 29 -11.59 -1.12 4.04
N VAL A 30 -12.01 -2.04 3.17
CA VAL A 30 -11.15 -2.88 2.33
C VAL A 30 -11.56 -2.74 0.88
N ILE A 31 -10.59 -2.43 -0.02
CA ILE A 31 -10.77 -2.44 -1.46
C ILE A 31 -9.76 -3.32 -2.18
N LYS A 32 -10.10 -3.70 -3.43
CA LYS A 32 -9.19 -4.27 -4.42
C LYS A 32 -9.22 -3.43 -5.69
N PHE A 33 -8.07 -2.96 -6.15
CA PHE A 33 -7.94 -2.33 -7.48
C PHE A 33 -6.56 -2.66 -8.04
N GLN A 34 -6.43 -3.85 -8.59
CA GLN A 34 -5.15 -4.41 -9.02
C GLN A 34 -5.06 -4.48 -10.53
N GLN A 35 -4.02 -3.90 -11.11
CA GLN A 35 -3.69 -4.04 -12.52
C GLN A 35 -2.21 -3.76 -12.77
N GLU A 36 -1.59 -4.60 -13.58
CA GLU A 36 -0.29 -4.39 -14.19
C GLU A 36 -0.50 -4.00 -15.65
N THR A 37 -0.07 -2.80 -16.06
CA THR A 37 -0.44 -2.21 -17.34
C THR A 37 0.76 -2.10 -18.27
N CYS A 38 0.73 -2.82 -19.41
CA CYS A 38 1.71 -2.66 -20.48
C CYS A 38 1.29 -1.54 -21.43
N THR A 39 1.77 -0.32 -21.22
CA THR A 39 1.39 0.82 -22.08
C THR A 39 1.95 0.74 -23.50
N PHE A 40 2.97 -0.11 -23.73
CA PHE A 40 3.58 -0.38 -25.04
C PHE A 40 2.98 -1.59 -25.78
N CYS A 41 2.09 -2.35 -25.10
CA CYS A 41 1.46 -3.52 -25.70
C CYS A 41 0.43 -3.11 -26.78
N PRO A 42 0.29 -3.92 -27.85
CA PRO A 42 -0.70 -3.65 -28.90
C PRO A 42 -2.13 -3.83 -28.35
N GLY A 43 -3.01 -2.98 -28.79
CA GLY A 43 -4.43 -2.99 -28.40
C GLY A 43 -4.89 -1.58 -28.04
N GLY A 44 -6.20 -1.40 -27.96
CA GLY A 44 -6.80 -0.14 -27.50
C GLY A 44 -6.73 -0.01 -25.99
N ASP A 45 -6.98 1.19 -25.51
CA ASP A 45 -7.15 1.44 -24.09
C ASP A 45 -8.31 0.61 -23.51
N ALA A 46 -8.23 0.22 -22.25
CA ALA A 46 -9.22 -0.62 -21.59
C ALA A 46 -10.41 0.22 -21.06
N PRO A 47 -11.60 0.11 -21.65
CA PRO A 47 -12.80 0.77 -21.13
C PRO A 47 -13.38 0.01 -19.93
N THR A 48 -14.41 0.56 -19.31
CA THR A 48 -15.09 -0.01 -18.14
C THR A 48 -15.58 -1.46 -18.39
N GLU A 49 -16.07 -1.76 -19.61
CA GLU A 49 -16.60 -3.07 -19.98
C GLU A 49 -15.54 -4.18 -19.93
N ASP A 50 -14.26 -3.86 -20.15
CA ASP A 50 -13.19 -4.84 -20.07
C ASP A 50 -12.91 -5.29 -18.62
N TRP A 51 -13.22 -4.46 -17.63
CA TRP A 51 -13.11 -4.80 -16.22
C TRP A 51 -14.23 -5.70 -15.70
N THR A 52 -15.37 -5.69 -16.37
CA THR A 52 -16.52 -6.54 -16.02
C THR A 52 -16.70 -7.74 -16.95
N ARG A 53 -15.81 -7.90 -17.93
CA ARG A 53 -15.92 -8.94 -18.96
C ARG A 53 -15.64 -10.35 -18.46
N LEU A 54 -14.78 -10.50 -17.46
CA LEU A 54 -14.44 -11.81 -16.87
C LEU A 54 -15.36 -12.19 -15.72
N GLY A 55 -16.03 -11.22 -15.10
CA GLY A 55 -16.94 -11.41 -13.99
C GLY A 55 -17.53 -10.08 -13.54
N PRO A 56 -18.55 -10.12 -12.67
CA PRO A 56 -19.07 -8.91 -12.05
C PRO A 56 -18.04 -8.29 -11.12
N LEU A 57 -18.30 -7.05 -10.66
CA LEU A 57 -17.57 -6.45 -9.55
C LEU A 57 -17.73 -7.31 -8.29
N LEU A 58 -16.72 -7.32 -7.44
CA LEU A 58 -16.82 -7.84 -6.08
C LEU A 58 -17.59 -6.83 -5.22
N VAL A 59 -18.73 -7.21 -4.68
CA VAL A 59 -19.63 -6.32 -3.95
C VAL A 59 -19.56 -6.61 -2.47
N ALA A 60 -19.26 -5.60 -1.66
CA ALA A 60 -19.23 -5.67 -0.20
C ALA A 60 -18.40 -6.88 0.30
N ASP A 61 -19.00 -7.80 1.05
CA ASP A 61 -18.31 -8.97 1.62
C ASP A 61 -17.67 -9.91 0.59
N GLN A 62 -18.05 -9.82 -0.68
CA GLN A 62 -17.35 -10.57 -1.73
C GLN A 62 -15.90 -10.13 -1.88
N VAL A 63 -15.58 -8.86 -1.62
CA VAL A 63 -14.18 -8.39 -1.59
C VAL A 63 -13.38 -9.17 -0.56
N LEU A 64 -13.96 -9.44 0.60
CA LEU A 64 -13.31 -10.15 1.71
C LEU A 64 -13.18 -11.66 1.48
N THR A 65 -14.12 -12.25 0.73
CA THR A 65 -14.20 -13.71 0.56
C THR A 65 -13.70 -14.22 -0.79
N GLU A 66 -13.64 -13.36 -1.81
CA GLU A 66 -13.26 -13.71 -3.18
C GLU A 66 -12.10 -12.85 -3.71
N GLY A 67 -11.61 -11.89 -2.93
CA GLY A 67 -10.55 -10.95 -3.32
C GLY A 67 -9.19 -11.60 -3.57
N GLY A 68 -8.91 -12.71 -2.89
CA GLY A 68 -7.70 -13.52 -3.07
C GLY A 68 -6.40 -12.85 -2.59
N GLY A 69 -5.31 -13.61 -2.61
CA GLY A 69 -3.94 -13.14 -2.42
C GLY A 69 -3.73 -12.24 -1.19
N TYR A 70 -3.53 -10.97 -1.41
CA TYR A 70 -3.33 -9.99 -0.32
C TYR A 70 -4.51 -9.90 0.63
N ILE A 71 -5.73 -9.95 0.10
CA ILE A 71 -6.95 -9.82 0.91
C ILE A 71 -7.13 -11.05 1.78
N ASP A 72 -6.89 -12.26 1.28
CA ASP A 72 -6.98 -13.48 2.07
C ASP A 72 -6.09 -13.39 3.31
N GLY A 73 -4.83 -12.98 3.13
CA GLY A 73 -3.92 -12.84 4.26
C GLY A 73 -4.26 -11.68 5.20
N PHE A 74 -4.87 -10.62 4.69
CA PHE A 74 -5.37 -9.52 5.51
C PHE A 74 -6.52 -9.98 6.39
N VAL A 75 -7.51 -10.67 5.81
CA VAL A 75 -8.68 -11.20 6.49
C VAL A 75 -8.26 -12.23 7.54
N GLU A 76 -7.42 -13.22 7.16
CA GLU A 76 -6.92 -14.25 8.09
C GLU A 76 -6.22 -13.62 9.31
N GLN A 77 -5.40 -12.59 9.11
CA GLN A 77 -4.74 -11.90 10.22
C GLN A 77 -5.71 -11.06 11.05
N ALA A 78 -6.72 -10.45 10.43
CA ALA A 78 -7.72 -9.65 11.13
C ALA A 78 -8.58 -10.51 12.07
N GLU A 79 -8.82 -11.78 11.75
CA GLU A 79 -9.52 -12.73 12.61
C GLU A 79 -8.82 -12.98 13.97
N ASP A 80 -7.51 -12.72 14.05
CA ASP A 80 -6.76 -12.78 15.32
C ASP A 80 -7.11 -11.61 16.27
N TYR A 81 -7.78 -10.57 15.78
CA TYR A 81 -8.15 -9.38 16.54
C TYR A 81 -9.66 -9.35 16.78
N ALA A 82 -10.08 -9.64 18.01
CA ALA A 82 -11.49 -9.69 18.38
C ALA A 82 -12.21 -8.31 18.32
N ASP A 83 -11.46 -7.24 18.11
CA ASP A 83 -11.90 -5.86 18.06
C ASP A 83 -11.74 -5.24 16.65
N MET A 84 -11.69 -6.05 15.59
CA MET A 84 -11.52 -5.58 14.22
C MET A 84 -12.66 -6.06 13.31
N GLU A 85 -13.49 -5.12 12.83
CA GLU A 85 -14.55 -5.34 11.87
C GLU A 85 -14.08 -4.95 10.47
N LEU A 86 -14.22 -5.84 9.48
CA LEU A 86 -13.87 -5.57 8.09
C LEU A 86 -15.11 -5.21 7.27
N ILE A 87 -14.99 -4.19 6.41
CA ILE A 87 -16.04 -3.70 5.52
C ILE A 87 -15.50 -3.72 4.10
N GLY A 88 -15.94 -4.68 3.30
CA GLY A 88 -15.60 -4.72 1.87
C GLY A 88 -16.33 -3.62 1.11
N LEU A 89 -15.61 -2.85 0.30
CA LEU A 89 -16.19 -1.86 -0.62
C LEU A 89 -16.18 -2.41 -2.04
N THR A 90 -17.21 -2.12 -2.83
CA THR A 90 -17.36 -2.62 -4.19
C THR A 90 -16.13 -2.34 -5.05
N SER A 91 -15.51 -3.38 -5.56
CA SER A 91 -14.20 -3.32 -6.23
C SER A 91 -14.21 -4.07 -7.56
N PRO A 92 -13.45 -3.61 -8.59
CA PRO A 92 -13.20 -4.41 -9.77
C PRO A 92 -12.34 -5.63 -9.42
N ASP A 93 -12.65 -6.79 -10.02
CA ASP A 93 -11.86 -7.99 -9.75
C ASP A 93 -10.66 -8.07 -10.70
N ASN A 94 -10.89 -8.40 -11.96
CA ASN A 94 -9.82 -8.60 -12.94
C ASN A 94 -10.10 -7.92 -14.27
N LEU A 95 -9.08 -7.26 -14.83
CA LEU A 95 -9.16 -6.70 -16.17
C LEU A 95 -8.99 -7.79 -17.22
N PHE A 96 -9.89 -7.82 -18.23
CA PHE A 96 -9.74 -8.69 -19.39
C PHE A 96 -8.44 -8.38 -20.15
N GLY A 97 -7.62 -9.40 -20.35
CA GLY A 97 -6.31 -9.30 -20.98
C GLY A 97 -5.14 -9.10 -20.00
N GLY A 98 -5.43 -8.88 -18.72
CA GLY A 98 -4.42 -8.78 -17.66
C GLY A 98 -3.30 -7.79 -18.00
N SER A 99 -2.05 -8.11 -17.69
CA SER A 99 -0.87 -7.28 -17.95
C SER A 99 -0.55 -7.06 -19.44
N SER A 100 -1.24 -7.74 -20.36
CA SER A 100 -1.12 -7.48 -21.81
C SER A 100 -2.03 -6.36 -22.31
N ARG A 101 -2.93 -5.82 -21.47
CA ARG A 101 -3.76 -4.66 -21.82
C ARG A 101 -2.95 -3.36 -21.77
N SER A 102 -3.34 -2.44 -22.65
CA SER A 102 -2.81 -1.09 -22.68
C SER A 102 -3.43 -0.23 -21.55
N TRP A 103 -3.30 1.07 -21.65
CA TRP A 103 -3.82 2.02 -20.66
C TRP A 103 -5.27 1.75 -20.28
N SER A 104 -5.60 1.88 -19.01
CA SER A 104 -7.00 2.06 -18.60
C SER A 104 -7.47 3.45 -19.03
N THR A 105 -8.73 3.56 -19.43
CA THR A 105 -9.31 4.89 -19.73
C THR A 105 -9.50 5.66 -18.43
N GLN A 106 -9.42 6.99 -18.49
CA GLN A 106 -9.76 7.83 -17.34
C GLN A 106 -11.19 7.59 -16.88
N GLU A 107 -12.11 7.37 -17.82
CA GLU A 107 -13.52 7.09 -17.50
C GLU A 107 -13.66 5.82 -16.64
N SER A 108 -13.00 4.71 -17.01
CA SER A 108 -13.07 3.46 -16.24
C SER A 108 -12.50 3.65 -14.83
N PHE A 109 -11.38 4.35 -14.70
CA PHE A 109 -10.78 4.66 -13.41
C PHE A 109 -11.73 5.49 -12.52
N GLU A 110 -12.33 6.54 -13.07
CA GLU A 110 -13.26 7.40 -12.31
C GLU A 110 -14.55 6.66 -11.92
N VAL A 111 -15.07 5.78 -12.78
CA VAL A 111 -16.26 4.98 -12.47
C VAL A 111 -15.99 4.09 -11.24
N PHE A 112 -14.88 3.37 -11.22
CA PHE A 112 -14.56 2.47 -10.10
C PHE A 112 -14.19 3.23 -8.84
N LEU A 113 -13.30 4.22 -8.96
CA LEU A 113 -12.86 4.99 -7.79
C LEU A 113 -14.03 5.76 -7.15
N SER A 114 -14.91 6.38 -7.96
CA SER A 114 -16.08 7.07 -7.43
C SER A 114 -17.06 6.11 -6.74
N GLY A 115 -17.20 4.88 -7.28
CA GLY A 115 -18.02 3.84 -6.64
C GLY A 115 -17.46 3.44 -5.27
N MET A 116 -16.15 3.16 -5.19
CA MET A 116 -15.48 2.83 -3.93
C MET A 116 -15.60 3.96 -2.89
N LEU A 117 -15.45 5.22 -3.32
CA LEU A 117 -15.58 6.37 -2.42
C LEU A 117 -17.01 6.57 -1.94
N ALA A 118 -18.02 6.31 -2.78
CA ALA A 118 -19.41 6.36 -2.36
C ALA A 118 -19.72 5.27 -1.30
N ASP A 119 -19.24 4.04 -1.51
CA ASP A 119 -19.37 2.96 -0.52
C ASP A 119 -18.62 3.32 0.79
N LEU A 120 -17.44 3.97 0.69
CA LEU A 120 -16.70 4.45 1.86
C LEU A 120 -17.48 5.51 2.64
N GLU A 121 -18.07 6.49 1.95
CA GLU A 121 -18.89 7.54 2.57
C GLU A 121 -20.11 6.94 3.32
N GLU A 122 -20.72 5.87 2.76
CA GLU A 122 -21.81 5.15 3.43
C GLU A 122 -21.33 4.33 4.63
N ALA A 123 -20.08 3.85 4.60
CA ALA A 123 -19.48 3.07 5.68
C ALA A 123 -18.98 3.91 6.86
N LEU A 124 -18.86 5.23 6.72
CA LEU A 124 -18.31 6.09 7.78
C LEU A 124 -19.11 6.02 9.10
N PRO A 125 -18.48 6.15 10.27
CA PRO A 125 -17.03 6.30 10.45
C PRO A 125 -16.28 4.98 10.30
N VAL A 126 -15.06 5.05 9.75
CA VAL A 126 -14.09 3.94 9.74
C VAL A 126 -12.83 4.36 10.50
N ASP A 127 -12.13 3.40 11.08
CA ASP A 127 -10.93 3.59 11.90
C ASP A 127 -9.65 3.25 11.13
N GLY A 128 -9.76 2.58 9.97
CA GLY A 128 -8.66 2.24 9.09
C GLY A 128 -9.11 1.97 7.66
N VAL A 129 -8.15 2.02 6.73
CA VAL A 129 -8.39 1.70 5.31
C VAL A 129 -7.30 0.76 4.82
N TYR A 130 -7.70 -0.29 4.11
CA TYR A 130 -6.79 -1.19 3.42
C TYR A 130 -7.03 -1.17 1.91
N LEU A 131 -5.97 -0.89 1.16
CA LEU A 131 -5.94 -0.78 -0.29
C LEU A 131 -5.13 -1.93 -0.88
N ALA A 132 -5.78 -2.98 -1.40
CA ALA A 132 -5.11 -4.05 -2.13
C ALA A 132 -4.87 -3.60 -3.58
N LEU A 133 -3.69 -3.07 -3.85
CA LEU A 133 -3.26 -2.49 -5.12
C LEU A 133 -2.20 -3.38 -5.80
N HIS A 134 -1.74 -2.96 -6.98
CA HIS A 134 -0.63 -3.60 -7.68
C HIS A 134 0.62 -2.71 -7.74
N GLY A 135 0.46 -1.41 -7.99
CA GLY A 135 1.56 -0.46 -8.17
C GLY A 135 1.96 -0.24 -9.62
N ALA A 136 1.32 -0.91 -10.57
CA ALA A 136 1.63 -0.77 -12.00
C ALA A 136 0.39 -0.45 -12.86
N LEU A 137 -0.64 0.11 -12.26
CA LEU A 137 -1.80 0.61 -13.00
C LEU A 137 -1.39 1.86 -13.79
N ALA A 138 -1.70 1.89 -15.08
CA ALA A 138 -1.51 3.07 -15.90
C ALA A 138 -2.87 3.54 -16.46
N VAL A 139 -3.21 4.80 -16.20
CA VAL A 139 -4.50 5.42 -16.55
C VAL A 139 -4.25 6.65 -17.40
N ARG A 140 -4.99 6.78 -18.51
CA ARG A 140 -4.92 8.00 -19.36
C ARG A 140 -5.28 9.23 -18.55
N GLY A 141 -4.37 10.19 -18.53
CA GLY A 141 -4.59 11.47 -17.85
C GLY A 141 -4.44 11.45 -16.32
N VAL A 142 -4.14 10.29 -15.72
CA VAL A 142 -3.85 10.15 -14.28
C VAL A 142 -2.42 9.63 -14.12
N PRO A 143 -1.46 10.50 -13.76
CA PRO A 143 -0.03 10.14 -13.80
C PRO A 143 0.39 9.06 -12.80
N ARG A 144 -0.25 9.01 -11.62
CA ARG A 144 0.04 8.11 -10.49
C ARG A 144 -1.28 7.61 -9.91
N PRO A 145 -1.90 6.58 -10.53
CA PRO A 145 -3.25 6.17 -10.18
C PRO A 145 -3.40 5.66 -8.75
N GLU A 146 -2.42 4.90 -8.25
CA GLU A 146 -2.45 4.35 -6.90
C GLU A 146 -2.29 5.45 -5.83
N ALA A 147 -1.42 6.43 -6.07
CA ALA A 147 -1.30 7.61 -5.21
C ALA A 147 -2.59 8.47 -5.24
N GLU A 148 -3.24 8.60 -6.41
CA GLU A 148 -4.53 9.28 -6.53
C GLU A 148 -5.64 8.55 -5.78
N ILE A 149 -5.66 7.21 -5.80
CA ILE A 149 -6.58 6.41 -4.98
C ILE A 149 -6.36 6.74 -3.50
N ALA A 150 -5.12 6.62 -3.01
CA ALA A 150 -4.79 6.92 -1.61
C ALA A 150 -5.17 8.36 -1.22
N ARG A 151 -4.89 9.34 -2.09
CA ARG A 151 -5.21 10.75 -1.88
C ARG A 151 -6.72 10.96 -1.69
N ARG A 152 -7.55 10.39 -2.56
CA ARG A 152 -9.01 10.54 -2.47
C ARG A 152 -9.60 9.82 -1.26
N PHE A 153 -9.09 8.62 -0.91
CA PHE A 153 -9.46 7.94 0.33
C PHE A 153 -9.11 8.79 1.54
N ARG A 154 -7.90 9.36 1.58
CA ARG A 154 -7.44 10.28 2.64
C ARG A 154 -8.34 11.50 2.79
N GLU A 155 -8.82 12.07 1.68
CA GLU A 155 -9.75 13.21 1.72
C GLU A 155 -11.08 12.86 2.38
N VAL A 156 -11.58 11.64 2.21
CA VAL A 156 -12.83 11.18 2.82
C VAL A 156 -12.67 10.85 4.29
N VAL A 157 -11.62 10.07 4.65
CA VAL A 157 -11.47 9.59 6.03
C VAL A 157 -10.78 10.59 6.96
N GLY A 158 -10.13 11.62 6.41
CA GLY A 158 -9.40 12.63 7.20
C GLY A 158 -7.96 12.19 7.55
N PRO A 159 -7.18 13.06 8.20
CA PRO A 159 -5.74 12.88 8.40
C PRO A 159 -5.37 11.81 9.44
N ASP A 160 -6.27 11.46 10.34
CA ASP A 160 -5.96 10.64 11.51
C ASP A 160 -6.26 9.15 11.31
N VAL A 161 -7.02 8.77 10.26
CA VAL A 161 -7.35 7.36 9.96
C VAL A 161 -6.19 6.72 9.20
N PRO A 162 -5.54 5.65 9.72
CA PRO A 162 -4.43 5.02 9.03
C PRO A 162 -4.86 4.34 7.72
N ILE A 163 -4.02 4.47 6.69
CA ILE A 163 -4.19 3.84 5.37
C ILE A 163 -2.99 2.95 5.09
N ALA A 164 -3.24 1.68 4.75
CA ALA A 164 -2.21 0.74 4.33
C ALA A 164 -2.47 0.25 2.91
N GLY A 165 -1.42 0.22 2.08
CA GLY A 165 -1.45 -0.38 0.75
C GLY A 165 -0.61 -1.65 0.67
N THR A 166 -1.01 -2.58 -0.21
CA THR A 166 -0.17 -3.71 -0.64
C THR A 166 0.09 -3.65 -2.13
N PHE A 167 1.30 -4.05 -2.53
CA PHE A 167 1.82 -3.94 -3.90
C PHE A 167 2.60 -5.17 -4.33
N ASP A 168 2.61 -5.40 -5.63
CA ASP A 168 3.54 -6.29 -6.29
C ASP A 168 4.94 -5.64 -6.39
N LEU A 169 5.99 -6.45 -6.37
CA LEU A 169 7.35 -5.94 -6.55
C LEU A 169 7.60 -5.35 -7.95
N HIS A 170 6.70 -5.60 -8.91
CA HIS A 170 6.71 -4.96 -10.22
C HIS A 170 6.06 -3.57 -10.25
N GLY A 171 5.63 -3.04 -9.12
CA GLY A 171 5.06 -1.70 -9.03
C GLY A 171 6.03 -0.57 -9.39
N ASN A 172 5.47 0.54 -9.86
CA ASN A 172 6.18 1.77 -10.27
C ASN A 172 5.86 2.95 -9.33
N GLU A 173 5.80 2.72 -8.04
CA GLU A 173 5.47 3.77 -7.08
C GLU A 173 6.64 4.71 -6.82
N ASP A 174 6.32 5.93 -6.36
CA ASP A 174 7.27 6.88 -5.82
C ASP A 174 6.81 7.40 -4.42
N GLU A 175 7.33 8.52 -3.97
CA GLU A 175 7.00 9.09 -2.66
C GLU A 175 5.53 9.49 -2.52
N GLN A 176 4.81 9.77 -3.62
CA GLN A 176 3.47 10.35 -3.57
C GLN A 176 2.42 9.43 -2.95
N PHE A 177 2.56 8.10 -3.06
CA PHE A 177 1.65 7.20 -2.38
C PHE A 177 1.73 7.38 -0.86
N LEU A 178 2.94 7.42 -0.29
CA LEU A 178 3.14 7.57 1.16
C LEU A 178 2.95 9.01 1.68
N GLU A 179 2.71 9.99 0.80
CA GLU A 179 2.20 11.31 1.22
C GLU A 179 0.73 11.24 1.67
N HIS A 180 0.01 10.19 1.24
CA HIS A 180 -1.41 10.01 1.52
C HIS A 180 -1.73 8.74 2.31
N ALA A 181 -0.81 7.79 2.38
CA ALA A 181 -0.93 6.53 3.12
C ALA A 181 0.19 6.39 4.16
N ASP A 182 -0.02 5.52 5.13
CA ASP A 182 0.91 5.30 6.25
C ASP A 182 1.82 4.09 6.00
N PHE A 183 1.39 3.17 5.14
CA PHE A 183 2.11 1.92 4.88
C PHE A 183 2.00 1.49 3.42
N ALA A 184 3.13 0.97 2.88
CA ALA A 184 3.22 0.33 1.59
C ALA A 184 3.95 -1.02 1.74
N PHE A 185 3.21 -2.12 1.74
CA PHE A 185 3.77 -3.47 1.85
C PHE A 185 3.91 -4.10 0.47
N VAL A 186 5.10 -4.54 0.12
CA VAL A 186 5.44 -5.07 -1.20
C VAL A 186 5.84 -6.53 -1.10
N THR A 187 5.37 -7.39 -2.02
CA THR A 187 5.82 -8.77 -2.14
C THR A 187 7.34 -8.85 -2.28
N LYS A 188 7.96 -9.84 -1.65
CA LYS A 188 9.41 -10.03 -1.67
C LYS A 188 9.85 -11.23 -2.50
N ARG A 189 8.90 -11.85 -3.19
CA ARG A 189 9.13 -13.07 -3.97
C ARG A 189 8.59 -12.95 -5.38
N PHE A 190 9.40 -13.41 -6.32
CA PHE A 190 9.01 -13.64 -7.70
C PHE A 190 9.57 -15.00 -8.12
N PRO A 191 8.72 -16.00 -8.48
CA PRO A 191 7.23 -15.94 -8.53
C PRO A 191 6.59 -15.61 -7.19
N HIS A 192 5.40 -15.01 -7.24
CA HIS A 192 4.65 -14.55 -6.09
C HIS A 192 4.08 -15.74 -5.29
N TYR A 193 4.35 -15.77 -3.99
CA TYR A 193 3.77 -16.72 -3.04
C TYR A 193 3.77 -16.15 -1.61
N ASP A 194 4.06 -14.87 -1.46
CA ASP A 194 4.04 -14.16 -0.18
C ASP A 194 3.02 -13.01 -0.13
N ASP A 195 2.05 -13.00 -1.04
CA ASP A 195 0.98 -12.00 -1.11
C ASP A 195 0.19 -11.94 0.21
N GLY A 196 -0.30 -13.10 0.68
CA GLY A 196 -1.02 -13.18 1.95
C GLY A 196 -0.18 -12.69 3.14
N LEU A 197 1.15 -12.91 3.12
CA LEU A 197 2.01 -12.38 4.17
C LEU A 197 2.04 -10.83 4.17
N GLN A 198 1.99 -10.20 3.00
CA GLN A 198 1.95 -8.73 2.94
C GLN A 198 0.59 -8.18 3.40
N GLY A 199 -0.52 -8.86 3.04
CA GLY A 199 -1.84 -8.56 3.58
C GLY A 199 -1.89 -8.68 5.11
N ALA A 200 -1.36 -9.77 5.67
CA ALA A 200 -1.27 -9.97 7.11
C ALA A 200 -0.43 -8.87 7.81
N ARG A 201 0.66 -8.40 7.17
CA ARG A 201 1.45 -7.27 7.67
C ARG A 201 0.63 -5.98 7.70
N ALA A 202 -0.16 -5.72 6.65
CA ALA A 202 -1.04 -4.55 6.58
C ALA A 202 -2.08 -4.57 7.70
N ALA A 203 -2.76 -5.70 7.93
CA ALA A 203 -3.73 -5.85 9.02
C ALA A 203 -3.09 -5.58 10.39
N ARG A 204 -1.92 -6.16 10.64
CA ARG A 204 -1.17 -5.95 11.89
C ARG A 204 -0.74 -4.50 12.08
N ALA A 205 -0.25 -3.84 11.03
CA ALA A 205 0.18 -2.45 11.09
C ALA A 205 -0.99 -1.51 11.36
N LEU A 206 -2.11 -1.70 10.67
CA LEU A 206 -3.33 -0.94 10.91
C LEU A 206 -3.83 -1.12 12.35
N HIS A 207 -3.99 -2.37 12.82
CA HIS A 207 -4.43 -2.63 14.19
C HIS A 207 -3.52 -1.97 15.23
N ARG A 208 -2.21 -2.06 15.06
CA ARG A 208 -1.24 -1.43 15.96
C ARG A 208 -1.30 0.10 15.93
N THR A 209 -1.60 0.68 14.76
CA THR A 209 -1.76 2.14 14.65
C THR A 209 -3.07 2.58 15.30
N MET A 210 -4.18 1.90 15.05
CA MET A 210 -5.47 2.19 15.67
C MET A 210 -5.42 2.06 17.20
N THR A 211 -4.69 1.06 17.72
CA THR A 211 -4.46 0.89 19.17
C THR A 211 -3.39 1.82 19.75
N GLY A 212 -2.76 2.68 18.95
CA GLY A 212 -1.75 3.64 19.39
C GLY A 212 -0.39 3.04 19.74
N THR A 213 -0.10 1.78 19.31
CA THR A 213 1.18 1.10 19.57
C THR A 213 2.18 1.21 18.41
N TYR A 214 1.76 1.80 17.31
CA TYR A 214 2.61 2.13 16.15
C TYR A 214 2.25 3.51 15.62
N ARG A 215 3.27 4.31 15.29
CA ARG A 215 3.15 5.58 14.58
C ARG A 215 4.07 5.56 13.39
N SER A 216 3.51 5.47 12.18
CA SER A 216 4.31 5.35 10.98
C SER A 216 5.11 6.63 10.72
N THR A 217 6.41 6.45 10.44
CA THR A 217 7.27 7.42 9.78
C THR A 217 7.88 6.76 8.55
N THR A 218 7.98 7.49 7.45
CA THR A 218 8.30 6.90 6.14
C THR A 218 9.48 7.59 5.49
N ALA A 219 10.25 6.83 4.72
CA ALA A 219 11.25 7.34 3.79
C ALA A 219 11.12 6.62 2.45
N THR A 220 11.19 7.37 1.35
CA THR A 220 11.12 6.82 -0.01
C THR A 220 12.30 7.31 -0.83
N LEU A 221 13.00 6.39 -1.51
CA LEU A 221 14.07 6.73 -2.45
C LEU A 221 13.94 5.91 -3.74
N LYS A 222 14.29 6.55 -4.85
CA LYS A 222 14.38 5.91 -6.17
C LYS A 222 15.84 5.82 -6.60
N PRO A 223 16.42 4.60 -6.73
CA PRO A 223 17.82 4.42 -7.13
C PRO A 223 18.09 4.82 -8.59
N GLY A 224 17.07 5.23 -9.35
CA GLY A 224 17.22 5.66 -10.75
C GLY A 224 17.54 4.52 -11.72
N ILE A 225 17.05 3.32 -11.45
CA ILE A 225 17.23 2.13 -12.27
C ILE A 225 15.87 1.61 -12.77
N ILE A 226 15.89 1.13 -14.01
CA ILE A 226 14.76 0.38 -14.61
C ILE A 226 15.29 -1.02 -14.91
N THR A 227 14.61 -2.02 -14.37
CA THR A 227 15.06 -3.42 -14.47
C THR A 227 14.11 -4.23 -15.37
N PRO A 228 14.64 -5.08 -16.28
CA PRO A 228 13.79 -5.99 -17.05
C PRO A 228 13.11 -7.01 -16.12
N THR A 229 11.81 -7.22 -16.27
CA THR A 229 11.02 -8.14 -15.44
C THR A 229 11.64 -9.54 -15.32
N VAL A 230 12.19 -10.06 -16.42
CA VAL A 230 12.85 -11.37 -16.45
C VAL A 230 14.09 -11.48 -15.56
N LEU A 231 14.68 -10.38 -15.13
CA LEU A 231 15.83 -10.33 -14.23
C LEU A 231 15.45 -9.99 -12.78
N GLN A 232 14.18 -9.79 -12.52
CA GLN A 232 13.66 -9.51 -11.17
C GLN A 232 13.39 -10.79 -10.36
N TRP A 233 13.75 -11.97 -10.91
CA TRP A 233 13.60 -13.24 -10.22
C TRP A 233 14.35 -13.26 -8.89
N THR A 234 13.62 -13.36 -7.80
CA THR A 234 14.16 -13.29 -6.45
C THR A 234 14.84 -14.60 -5.98
N GLY A 235 14.97 -15.58 -6.86
CA GLY A 235 15.76 -16.80 -6.63
C GLY A 235 17.23 -16.67 -7.00
N ALA A 236 17.65 -15.56 -7.65
CA ALA A 236 19.04 -15.33 -8.06
C ALA A 236 19.47 -13.88 -7.83
N ALA A 237 20.79 -13.67 -7.72
CA ALA A 237 21.37 -12.32 -7.67
C ALA A 237 21.15 -11.59 -9.00
N PRO A 238 20.99 -10.25 -9.00
CA PRO A 238 21.08 -9.38 -7.83
C PRO A 238 19.76 -9.24 -7.05
N ALA A 239 18.62 -9.66 -7.61
CA ALA A 239 17.31 -9.48 -6.98
C ALA A 239 17.19 -10.18 -5.62
N SER A 240 17.70 -11.42 -5.52
CA SER A 240 17.70 -12.15 -4.25
C SER A 240 18.52 -11.45 -3.17
N GLU A 241 19.65 -10.85 -3.51
CA GLU A 241 20.52 -10.15 -2.55
C GLU A 241 19.88 -8.85 -2.05
N ILE A 242 19.20 -8.12 -2.93
CA ILE A 242 18.44 -6.90 -2.58
C ILE A 242 17.33 -7.25 -1.60
N MET A 243 16.51 -8.26 -1.93
CA MET A 243 15.43 -8.70 -1.06
C MET A 243 15.92 -9.27 0.27
N GLU A 244 17.06 -9.97 0.26
CA GLU A 244 17.67 -10.45 1.50
C GLU A 244 18.20 -9.30 2.36
N ARG A 245 18.76 -8.25 1.75
CA ARG A 245 19.19 -7.06 2.48
C ARG A 245 18.00 -6.36 3.16
N ALA A 246 16.90 -6.21 2.46
CA ALA A 246 15.65 -5.66 3.04
C ALA A 246 15.18 -6.49 4.25
N ARG A 247 15.12 -7.83 4.10
CA ARG A 247 14.74 -8.72 5.22
C ARG A 247 15.70 -8.66 6.40
N ARG A 248 17.00 -8.45 6.18
CA ARG A 248 17.98 -8.29 7.27
C ARG A 248 17.73 -7.04 8.09
N TRP A 249 17.32 -5.94 7.47
CA TRP A 249 16.91 -4.74 8.19
C TRP A 249 15.67 -5.02 9.04
N GLU A 250 14.65 -5.66 8.49
CA GLU A 250 13.42 -6.01 9.22
C GLU A 250 13.65 -6.99 10.38
N VAL A 251 14.68 -7.83 10.32
CA VAL A 251 15.04 -8.76 11.42
C VAL A 251 15.90 -8.08 12.48
N ARG A 252 16.75 -7.15 12.05
CA ARG A 252 17.69 -6.45 12.93
C ARG A 252 17.02 -5.38 13.78
N GLU A 253 16.11 -4.65 13.18
CA GLU A 253 15.45 -3.50 13.81
C GLU A 253 13.98 -3.83 14.07
N THR A 254 13.52 -3.58 15.29
CA THR A 254 12.12 -3.83 15.67
C THR A 254 11.20 -2.81 14.99
N ASP A 255 10.04 -3.27 14.53
CA ASP A 255 9.01 -2.41 13.93
C ASP A 255 9.44 -1.63 12.68
N VAL A 256 10.35 -2.23 11.91
CA VAL A 256 10.80 -1.72 10.62
C VAL A 256 10.22 -2.57 9.50
N PHE A 257 9.72 -1.89 8.45
CA PHE A 257 9.31 -2.52 7.20
C PHE A 257 10.11 -1.91 6.05
N VAL A 258 10.67 -2.76 5.21
CA VAL A 258 11.46 -2.35 4.04
C VAL A 258 10.83 -2.96 2.80
N SER A 259 10.17 -2.15 2.01
CA SER A 259 9.47 -2.53 0.79
C SER A 259 10.31 -2.13 -0.42
N VAL A 260 10.54 -3.07 -1.33
CA VAL A 260 11.33 -2.86 -2.54
C VAL A 260 10.47 -3.17 -3.75
N LEU A 261 10.28 -2.17 -4.59
CA LEU A 261 9.71 -2.33 -5.92
C LEU A 261 10.85 -2.36 -6.94
N PHE A 262 10.83 -3.31 -7.85
CA PHE A 262 11.77 -3.34 -8.98
C PHE A 262 11.25 -2.56 -10.18
N GLY A 263 9.95 -2.30 -10.23
CA GLY A 263 9.28 -1.58 -11.30
C GLY A 263 8.80 -2.47 -12.44
N PHE A 264 7.80 -1.99 -13.17
CA PHE A 264 7.31 -2.59 -14.40
C PHE A 264 7.76 -1.77 -15.60
N PRO A 265 8.79 -2.22 -16.35
CA PRO A 265 9.44 -1.39 -17.37
C PRO A 265 8.61 -1.20 -18.64
N TRP A 266 7.50 -1.92 -18.78
CA TRP A 266 6.61 -1.85 -19.95
C TRP A 266 5.53 -0.76 -19.82
N SER A 267 5.74 0.19 -18.92
CA SER A 267 4.84 1.31 -18.66
C SER A 267 5.55 2.65 -18.91
N ASP A 268 4.92 3.53 -19.68
CA ASP A 268 5.34 4.91 -19.92
C ASP A 268 4.66 5.84 -18.90
N VAL A 269 5.08 5.71 -17.66
CA VAL A 269 4.56 6.45 -16.51
C VAL A 269 5.68 7.24 -15.83
N PRO A 270 5.37 8.37 -15.15
CA PRO A 270 6.40 9.26 -14.59
C PRO A 270 7.20 8.63 -13.44
N ASP A 271 6.63 7.68 -12.74
CA ASP A 271 7.20 6.97 -11.60
C ASP A 271 7.84 5.62 -11.96
N VAL A 272 7.99 5.30 -13.25
CA VAL A 272 8.61 4.05 -13.70
C VAL A 272 9.97 3.78 -13.07
N GLY A 273 10.20 2.51 -12.70
CA GLY A 273 11.48 2.02 -12.19
C GLY A 273 11.47 1.67 -10.71
N ALA A 274 12.65 1.28 -10.23
CA ALA A 274 12.80 0.77 -8.89
C ALA A 274 12.59 1.84 -7.80
N THR A 275 12.03 1.42 -6.67
CA THR A 275 11.77 2.26 -5.51
C THR A 275 12.01 1.48 -4.21
N VAL A 276 12.43 2.17 -3.19
CA VAL A 276 12.51 1.67 -1.82
C VAL A 276 11.60 2.52 -0.94
N HIS A 277 10.66 1.87 -0.26
CA HIS A 277 9.91 2.46 0.84
C HIS A 277 10.36 1.85 2.16
N VAL A 278 10.58 2.68 3.15
CA VAL A 278 10.89 2.26 4.51
C VAL A 278 9.87 2.86 5.46
N MET A 279 9.30 2.04 6.32
CA MET A 279 8.38 2.46 7.38
C MET A 279 8.97 2.05 8.72
N THR A 280 8.97 2.98 9.68
CA THR A 280 9.47 2.76 11.05
C THR A 280 8.46 3.27 12.08
N ASN A 281 8.62 2.84 13.32
CA ASN A 281 7.77 3.28 14.42
C ASN A 281 8.36 4.54 15.08
N ASP A 282 7.91 5.72 14.65
CA ASP A 282 8.29 7.04 15.17
C ASP A 282 9.81 7.33 15.16
N ASP A 283 10.54 6.79 14.14
CA ASP A 283 11.98 6.98 13.99
C ASP A 283 12.35 7.37 12.55
N GLN A 284 12.23 8.66 12.23
CA GLN A 284 12.56 9.19 10.90
C GLN A 284 14.03 8.99 10.56
N ALA A 285 14.93 9.16 11.51
CA ALA A 285 16.37 9.03 11.27
C ALA A 285 16.75 7.59 10.85
N LEU A 286 16.11 6.61 11.47
CA LEU A 286 16.28 5.21 11.08
C LEU A 286 15.67 4.92 9.70
N ALA A 287 14.48 5.47 9.41
CA ALA A 287 13.85 5.32 8.10
C ALA A 287 14.75 5.86 6.99
N ASP A 288 15.27 7.08 7.14
CA ASP A 288 16.19 7.71 6.18
C ASP A 288 17.48 6.90 6.00
N ALA A 289 18.10 6.45 7.11
CA ALA A 289 19.35 5.69 7.05
C ALA A 289 19.19 4.33 6.34
N ILE A 290 18.04 3.65 6.53
CA ILE A 290 17.76 2.38 5.85
C ILE A 290 17.45 2.63 4.37
N ALA A 291 16.70 3.68 4.05
CA ALA A 291 16.39 4.04 2.67
C ALA A 291 17.67 4.37 1.89
N ASP A 292 18.58 5.15 2.46
CA ASP A 292 19.89 5.47 1.89
C ASP A 292 20.73 4.18 1.66
N ASP A 293 20.81 3.32 2.65
CA ASP A 293 21.57 2.05 2.56
C ASP A 293 21.04 1.14 1.45
N MET A 294 19.72 1.02 1.33
CA MET A 294 19.07 0.20 0.31
C MET A 294 19.23 0.82 -1.07
N ASN A 295 19.03 2.12 -1.21
CA ASN A 295 19.21 2.87 -2.46
C ASN A 295 20.63 2.73 -2.99
N ASP A 296 21.62 2.98 -2.15
CA ASP A 296 23.05 2.86 -2.49
C ASP A 296 23.41 1.42 -2.87
N TYR A 297 22.86 0.43 -2.16
CA TYR A 297 23.10 -0.96 -2.49
C TYR A 297 22.52 -1.34 -3.84
N MET A 298 21.27 -0.98 -4.12
CA MET A 298 20.61 -1.25 -5.40
C MET A 298 21.38 -0.60 -6.57
N TRP A 299 21.84 0.65 -6.39
CA TRP A 299 22.66 1.31 -7.40
C TRP A 299 23.98 0.59 -7.67
N ARG A 300 24.66 0.10 -6.63
CA ARG A 300 25.93 -0.64 -6.76
C ARG A 300 25.78 -1.96 -7.51
N VAL A 301 24.66 -2.66 -7.32
CA VAL A 301 24.45 -3.99 -7.92
C VAL A 301 23.59 -3.94 -9.19
N ARG A 302 23.40 -2.77 -9.79
CA ARG A 302 22.50 -2.56 -10.95
C ARG A 302 22.97 -3.17 -12.26
N GLU A 303 24.29 -3.29 -12.48
CA GLU A 303 24.85 -3.69 -13.79
C GLU A 303 24.35 -5.05 -14.30
N PRO A 304 24.21 -6.10 -13.48
CA PRO A 304 23.64 -7.36 -13.92
C PRO A 304 22.19 -7.27 -14.43
N PHE A 305 21.42 -6.27 -14.00
CA PHE A 305 20.10 -6.02 -14.58
C PHE A 305 20.16 -5.46 -16.00
N ALA A 306 21.20 -4.70 -16.34
CA ALA A 306 21.40 -4.13 -17.67
C ALA A 306 21.99 -5.13 -18.68
N ASN A 307 22.81 -6.06 -18.21
CA ASN A 307 23.58 -6.98 -19.05
C ASN A 307 22.94 -8.38 -19.12
N GLY A 308 21.65 -8.45 -19.17
CA GLY A 308 20.88 -9.69 -19.10
C GLY A 308 21.05 -10.70 -20.23
N GLY A 309 22.27 -10.87 -20.76
CA GLY A 309 22.67 -12.05 -21.53
C GLY A 309 21.75 -12.52 -22.68
N PHE A 310 20.82 -11.70 -23.12
CA PHE A 310 20.05 -11.97 -24.32
C PHE A 310 20.91 -11.70 -25.55
N SER A 311 21.84 -12.62 -25.82
CA SER A 311 22.40 -12.71 -27.16
C SER A 311 21.30 -13.20 -28.10
N ARG A 312 21.11 -12.53 -29.22
CA ARG A 312 20.32 -13.06 -30.32
C ARG A 312 20.82 -14.47 -30.59
N PRO A 313 19.99 -15.50 -30.63
CA PRO A 313 20.41 -16.78 -31.17
C PRO A 313 20.83 -16.52 -32.63
N ASP A 314 22.03 -16.92 -33.00
CA ASP A 314 22.52 -16.89 -34.36
C ASP A 314 21.66 -17.71 -35.30
#